data_80acd4598a2e0cdb885fba53feeff104
#
_entry.id   80acd4598a2e0cdb885fba53feeff104
#
_cell.length_a   1.000
_cell.length_b   1.000
_cell.length_c   1.000
_cell.angle_alpha   90.00
_cell.angle_beta   90.00
_cell.angle_gamma   90.00
#
_symmetry.space_group_name_H-M   'P 1'
#
loop_
_entity.id
_entity.type
_entity.pdbx_description
1 polymer ?
#
loop_
_entity_poly.entity_id
_entity_poly.type
_entity_poly.pdbx_seq_one_letter_code
_entity_poly.pdbx_strand_id
1 'polypeptide(L)'
;LDIIIDAYERCNRLSPGETLSADDAAFGLRRLNLLVDELSAQPLFLFKDTLTSAAQTGNITLGSGAWSAIAAGTEIIGAACDSLPMLPITVQQYNEQYRPAVTGSPALYAHDGFAAVFLWPEPAGQVITLQTRSTVSEFADQTTDYTLPDGWANALGAALAVRIAPNILGQ
;
A
#
# COMPACT_ATOMS: atom_id res chain seq x y z
N LEU A 1 11.64 -13.48 1.02
CA LEU A 1 12.96 -14.15 0.83
C LEU A 1 13.18 -14.58 -0.61
N ASP A 2 12.17 -15.13 -1.30
CA ASP A 2 12.27 -15.73 -2.64
C ASP A 2 12.85 -14.79 -3.71
N ILE A 3 12.49 -13.50 -3.68
CA ILE A 3 13.05 -12.49 -4.60
C ILE A 3 14.58 -12.37 -4.44
N ILE A 4 15.06 -12.46 -3.21
CA ILE A 4 16.50 -12.36 -2.92
C ILE A 4 17.21 -13.62 -3.40
N ILE A 5 16.66 -14.79 -3.11
CA ILE A 5 17.19 -16.09 -3.57
C ILE A 5 17.29 -16.11 -5.11
N ASP A 6 16.19 -15.75 -5.81
CA ASP A 6 16.16 -15.66 -7.27
C ASP A 6 17.27 -14.72 -7.82
N ALA A 7 17.50 -13.58 -7.15
CA ALA A 7 18.55 -12.67 -7.55
C ALA A 7 19.96 -13.26 -7.41
N TYR A 8 20.24 -14.00 -6.33
CA TYR A 8 21.53 -14.67 -6.13
C TYR A 8 21.73 -15.86 -7.07
N GLU A 9 20.67 -16.64 -7.36
CA GLU A 9 20.71 -17.71 -8.37
C GLU A 9 21.02 -17.17 -9.77
N ARG A 10 20.39 -16.05 -10.17
CA ARG A 10 20.70 -15.37 -11.44
C ARG A 10 22.13 -14.87 -11.57
N CYS A 11 22.77 -14.57 -10.43
CA CYS A 11 24.19 -14.22 -10.38
C CYS A 11 25.12 -15.44 -10.33
N ASN A 12 24.61 -16.69 -10.41
CA ASN A 12 25.35 -17.95 -10.25
C ASN A 12 26.11 -18.03 -8.92
N ARG A 13 25.61 -17.40 -7.87
CA ARG A 13 26.21 -17.44 -6.52
C ARG A 13 25.50 -18.39 -5.57
N LEU A 14 24.32 -18.83 -5.95
CA LEU A 14 23.55 -19.80 -5.22
C LEU A 14 23.13 -20.90 -6.22
N SER A 15 23.34 -22.16 -5.86
CA SER A 15 22.84 -23.28 -6.64
C SER A 15 21.36 -23.54 -6.28
N PRO A 16 20.55 -24.03 -7.21
CA PRO A 16 19.16 -24.38 -6.89
C PRO A 16 19.07 -25.33 -5.70
N GLY A 17 18.32 -24.91 -4.66
CA GLY A 17 18.16 -25.68 -3.41
C GLY A 17 19.23 -25.42 -2.35
N GLU A 18 20.19 -24.55 -2.60
CA GLU A 18 21.15 -24.08 -1.62
C GLU A 18 20.53 -22.99 -0.73
N THR A 19 20.91 -22.93 0.54
CA THR A 19 20.41 -21.92 1.48
C THR A 19 21.30 -20.69 1.49
N LEU A 20 20.69 -19.52 1.39
CA LEU A 20 21.37 -18.24 1.48
C LEU A 20 21.88 -18.01 2.91
N SER A 21 23.09 -17.46 3.07
CA SER A 21 23.60 -17.08 4.39
C SER A 21 22.78 -15.92 4.99
N ALA A 22 22.75 -15.82 6.33
CA ALA A 22 22.02 -14.74 7.00
C ALA A 22 22.56 -13.34 6.61
N ASP A 23 23.87 -13.22 6.42
CA ASP A 23 24.52 -11.98 6.04
C ASP A 23 24.17 -11.58 4.60
N ASP A 24 24.19 -12.54 3.68
CA ASP A 24 23.79 -12.31 2.27
C ASP A 24 22.30 -11.97 2.17
N ALA A 25 21.46 -12.64 2.95
CA ALA A 25 20.03 -12.34 3.00
C ALA A 25 19.75 -10.93 3.53
N ALA A 26 20.45 -10.49 4.58
CA ALA A 26 20.35 -9.13 5.12
C ALA A 26 20.88 -8.08 4.13
N PHE A 27 21.97 -8.39 3.43
CA PHE A 27 22.50 -7.53 2.37
C PHE A 27 21.51 -7.42 1.20
N GLY A 28 20.96 -8.55 0.75
CA GLY A 28 19.96 -8.60 -0.32
C GLY A 28 18.69 -7.79 0.03
N LEU A 29 18.19 -7.92 1.26
CA LEU A 29 17.02 -7.16 1.73
C LEU A 29 17.27 -5.65 1.69
N ARG A 30 18.44 -5.21 2.17
CA ARG A 30 18.81 -3.79 2.12
C ARG A 30 18.88 -3.26 0.69
N ARG A 31 19.45 -4.05 -0.24
CA ARG A 31 19.52 -3.67 -1.65
C ARG A 31 18.16 -3.68 -2.34
N LEU A 32 17.29 -4.61 -1.96
CA LEU A 32 15.91 -4.67 -2.43
C LEU A 32 15.12 -3.43 -1.99
N ASN A 33 15.24 -3.03 -0.72
CA ASN A 33 14.56 -1.84 -0.21
C ASN A 33 15.05 -0.56 -0.90
N LEU A 34 16.36 -0.42 -1.14
CA LEU A 34 16.89 0.70 -1.93
C LEU A 34 16.39 0.70 -3.37
N LEU A 35 16.20 -0.47 -3.99
CA LEU A 35 15.63 -0.59 -5.32
C LEU A 35 14.15 -0.15 -5.33
N VAL A 36 13.37 -0.57 -4.34
CA VAL A 36 11.95 -0.19 -4.22
C VAL A 36 11.80 1.30 -3.95
N ASP A 37 12.64 1.87 -3.10
CA ASP A 37 12.67 3.31 -2.82
C ASP A 37 12.98 4.12 -4.11
N GLU A 38 13.96 3.70 -4.89
CA GLU A 38 14.28 4.34 -6.17
C GLU A 38 13.15 4.17 -7.20
N LEU A 39 12.51 3.01 -7.28
CA LEU A 39 11.36 2.79 -8.14
C LEU A 39 10.15 3.62 -7.70
N SER A 40 9.96 3.84 -6.40
CA SER A 40 8.89 4.69 -5.87
C SER A 40 9.09 6.18 -6.18
N ALA A 41 10.34 6.63 -6.40
CA ALA A 41 10.65 7.98 -6.86
C ALA A 41 10.34 8.20 -8.36
N GLN A 42 10.10 7.12 -9.12
CA GLN A 42 9.69 7.15 -10.52
C GLN A 42 8.18 6.87 -10.61
N PRO A 43 7.45 7.24 -11.68
CA PRO A 43 6.02 6.95 -11.83
C PRO A 43 5.70 5.46 -12.05
N LEU A 44 6.63 4.56 -11.80
CA LEU A 44 6.50 3.11 -11.87
C LEU A 44 6.27 2.55 -10.46
N PHE A 45 5.09 2.80 -9.88
CA PHE A 45 4.78 2.39 -8.51
C PHE A 45 4.25 0.96 -8.43
N LEU A 46 4.73 0.22 -7.42
CA LEU A 46 4.03 -0.93 -6.87
C LEU A 46 2.89 -0.43 -5.99
N PHE A 47 1.67 -0.51 -6.50
CA PHE A 47 0.49 -0.21 -5.71
C PHE A 47 -0.13 -1.49 -5.15
N LYS A 48 -0.56 -1.39 -3.91
CA LYS A 48 -1.44 -2.37 -3.29
C LYS A 48 -2.78 -1.71 -3.02
N ASP A 49 -3.83 -2.18 -3.68
CA ASP A 49 -5.19 -1.76 -3.39
C ASP A 49 -5.75 -2.63 -2.25
N THR A 50 -6.34 -2.00 -1.27
CA THR A 50 -6.91 -2.66 -0.10
C THR A 50 -8.33 -2.18 0.13
N LEU A 51 -9.25 -3.10 0.45
CA LEU A 51 -10.61 -2.80 0.87
C LEU A 51 -10.69 -2.94 2.40
N THR A 52 -11.10 -1.89 3.07
CA THR A 52 -11.36 -1.89 4.51
C THR A 52 -12.80 -1.48 4.76
N SER A 53 -13.54 -2.27 5.53
CA SER A 53 -14.96 -2.01 5.84
C SER A 53 -15.17 -1.95 7.33
N ALA A 54 -15.92 -0.96 7.79
CA ALA A 54 -16.33 -0.83 9.19
C ALA A 54 -17.68 -0.11 9.32
N ALA A 55 -18.43 -0.43 10.37
CA ALA A 55 -19.58 0.37 10.77
C ALA A 55 -19.09 1.74 11.27
N GLN A 56 -19.73 2.80 10.80
CA GLN A 56 -19.26 4.16 11.05
C GLN A 56 -20.40 5.05 11.55
N THR A 57 -20.07 5.92 12.51
CA THR A 57 -20.87 7.05 12.94
C THR A 57 -20.03 8.31 12.80
N GLY A 58 -20.55 9.31 12.10
CA GLY A 58 -19.82 10.54 11.81
C GLY A 58 -18.71 10.38 10.77
N ASN A 59 -17.82 11.37 10.70
CA ASN A 59 -16.69 11.37 9.78
C ASN A 59 -15.61 10.37 10.17
N ILE A 60 -14.77 9.98 9.22
CA ILE A 60 -13.68 9.01 9.44
C ILE A 60 -12.38 9.74 9.71
N THR A 61 -11.57 9.20 10.63
CA THR A 61 -10.18 9.59 10.80
C THR A 61 -9.29 8.38 10.53
N LEU A 62 -8.51 8.43 9.46
CA LEU A 62 -7.54 7.39 9.11
C LEU A 62 -6.46 7.28 10.19
N GLY A 63 -5.95 6.09 10.42
CA GLY A 63 -4.96 5.83 11.47
C GLY A 63 -5.55 5.72 12.87
N SER A 64 -6.88 5.75 13.04
CA SER A 64 -7.53 5.66 14.36
C SER A 64 -8.77 4.77 14.37
N GLY A 65 -9.11 4.22 15.53
CA GLY A 65 -10.31 3.42 15.73
C GLY A 65 -10.41 2.23 14.76
N ALA A 66 -11.56 2.07 14.14
CA ALA A 66 -11.82 1.03 13.14
C ALA A 66 -10.97 1.19 11.85
N TRP A 67 -10.39 2.36 11.64
CA TRP A 67 -9.57 2.71 10.46
C TRP A 67 -8.07 2.79 10.79
N SER A 68 -7.64 2.25 11.91
CA SER A 68 -6.25 2.23 12.36
C SER A 68 -5.29 1.50 11.41
N ALA A 69 -5.81 0.56 10.61
CA ALA A 69 -5.04 -0.16 9.62
C ALA A 69 -4.70 0.67 8.35
N ILE A 70 -5.36 1.81 8.15
CA ILE A 70 -5.12 2.72 7.03
C ILE A 70 -4.29 3.89 7.55
N ALA A 71 -3.04 4.00 7.10
CA ALA A 71 -2.18 5.12 7.50
C ALA A 71 -2.72 6.47 6.99
N ALA A 72 -2.45 7.52 7.75
CA ALA A 72 -2.67 8.88 7.26
C ALA A 72 -1.85 9.15 6.00
N GLY A 73 -2.40 9.88 5.04
CA GLY A 73 -1.77 10.12 3.73
C GLY A 73 -1.98 9.01 2.70
N THR A 74 -2.68 7.91 3.06
CA THR A 74 -3.04 6.87 2.09
C THR A 74 -4.06 7.41 1.08
N GLU A 75 -3.84 7.16 -0.20
CA GLU A 75 -4.76 7.55 -1.27
C GLU A 75 -6.06 6.75 -1.18
N ILE A 76 -7.20 7.44 -1.19
CA ILE A 76 -8.52 6.82 -1.30
C ILE A 76 -8.95 6.86 -2.77
N ILE A 77 -9.08 5.69 -3.38
CA ILE A 77 -9.47 5.54 -4.79
C ILE A 77 -10.96 5.27 -4.98
N GLY A 78 -11.64 4.91 -3.89
CA GLY A 78 -13.09 4.68 -3.91
C GLY A 78 -13.65 4.53 -2.50
N ALA A 79 -14.96 4.78 -2.39
CA ALA A 79 -15.71 4.55 -1.16
C ALA A 79 -17.12 4.06 -1.47
N ALA A 80 -17.68 3.25 -0.57
CA ALA A 80 -19.05 2.74 -0.65
C ALA A 80 -19.72 2.74 0.73
N CYS A 81 -21.05 2.92 0.74
CA CYS A 81 -21.90 2.76 1.90
C CYS A 81 -22.86 1.59 1.66
N ASP A 82 -22.85 0.59 2.53
CA ASP A 82 -23.67 -0.62 2.40
C ASP A 82 -23.63 -1.23 0.98
N SER A 83 -22.43 -1.29 0.39
CA SER A 83 -22.13 -1.74 -0.97
C SER A 83 -22.58 -0.80 -2.11
N LEU A 84 -23.16 0.35 -1.82
CA LEU A 84 -23.50 1.36 -2.82
C LEU A 84 -22.33 2.34 -2.96
N PRO A 85 -21.81 2.57 -4.20
CA PRO A 85 -20.70 3.47 -4.41
C PRO A 85 -21.06 4.91 -4.03
N MET A 86 -20.14 5.59 -3.35
CA MET A 86 -20.24 7.01 -3.04
C MET A 86 -19.46 7.83 -4.08
N LEU A 87 -19.95 9.04 -4.36
CA LEU A 87 -19.28 9.96 -5.28
C LEU A 87 -18.23 10.82 -4.56
N PRO A 88 -17.01 10.93 -5.09
CA PRO A 88 -16.01 11.83 -4.55
C PRO A 88 -16.35 13.29 -4.83
N ILE A 89 -16.17 14.15 -3.83
CA ILE A 89 -16.26 15.61 -3.95
C ILE A 89 -15.01 16.23 -3.32
N THR A 90 -14.75 17.49 -3.62
CA THR A 90 -13.66 18.22 -2.97
C THR A 90 -14.05 18.65 -1.54
N VAL A 91 -13.07 18.83 -0.66
CA VAL A 91 -13.30 19.38 0.68
C VAL A 91 -13.93 20.78 0.63
N GLN A 92 -13.57 21.56 -0.39
CA GLN A 92 -14.18 22.88 -0.60
C GLN A 92 -15.68 22.76 -0.91
N GLN A 93 -16.08 21.89 -1.84
CA GLN A 93 -17.49 21.62 -2.14
C GLN A 93 -18.25 21.11 -0.92
N TYR A 94 -17.62 20.23 -0.13
CA TYR A 94 -18.20 19.73 1.11
C TYR A 94 -18.51 20.88 2.08
N ASN A 95 -17.55 21.77 2.33
CA ASN A 95 -17.72 22.90 3.24
C ASN A 95 -18.71 23.97 2.76
N GLU A 96 -18.81 24.18 1.45
CA GLU A 96 -19.70 25.20 0.88
C GLU A 96 -21.16 24.72 0.76
N GLN A 97 -21.36 23.44 0.45
CA GLN A 97 -22.68 22.93 0.04
C GLN A 97 -23.33 22.02 1.10
N TYR A 98 -22.54 21.34 1.92
CA TYR A 98 -23.06 20.30 2.79
C TYR A 98 -22.88 20.64 4.27
N ARG A 99 -23.98 20.63 5.01
CA ARG A 99 -23.97 20.87 6.45
C ARG A 99 -23.95 19.53 7.19
N PRO A 100 -23.07 19.39 8.19
CA PRO A 100 -22.90 18.11 8.91
C PRO A 100 -24.12 17.64 9.71
N ALA A 101 -25.16 18.42 9.83
CA ALA A 101 -26.33 18.08 10.67
C ALA A 101 -27.34 17.10 10.04
N VAL A 102 -27.10 16.60 8.82
CA VAL A 102 -27.99 15.64 8.18
C VAL A 102 -27.40 14.24 8.35
N THR A 103 -28.08 13.38 9.12
CA THR A 103 -27.72 11.98 9.28
C THR A 103 -28.46 11.09 8.29
N GLY A 104 -27.80 10.03 7.80
CA GLY A 104 -28.39 9.08 6.87
C GLY A 104 -27.34 8.19 6.19
N SER A 105 -27.73 7.53 5.10
CA SER A 105 -26.79 6.76 4.30
C SER A 105 -25.94 7.70 3.44
N PRO A 106 -24.61 7.74 3.63
CA PRO A 106 -23.71 8.56 2.85
C PRO A 106 -23.75 8.24 1.35
N ALA A 107 -23.88 9.28 0.53
CA ALA A 107 -23.79 9.20 -0.93
C ALA A 107 -22.56 9.92 -1.50
N LEU A 108 -21.95 10.77 -0.70
CA LEU A 108 -20.80 11.57 -1.08
C LEU A 108 -19.68 11.44 -0.04
N TYR A 109 -18.44 11.55 -0.50
CA TYR A 109 -17.28 11.62 0.39
C TYR A 109 -16.26 12.65 -0.10
N ALA A 110 -15.57 13.27 0.85
CA ALA A 110 -14.43 14.15 0.57
C ALA A 110 -13.25 13.72 1.43
N HIS A 111 -12.05 13.72 0.89
CA HIS A 111 -10.81 13.42 1.60
C HIS A 111 -9.89 14.64 1.61
N ASP A 112 -9.33 14.98 2.77
CA ASP A 112 -8.45 16.16 2.93
C ASP A 112 -7.04 15.96 2.37
N GLY A 113 -6.75 14.76 1.84
CA GLY A 113 -5.43 14.38 1.36
C GLY A 113 -4.50 13.88 2.46
N PHE A 114 -4.94 13.87 3.73
CA PHE A 114 -4.13 13.40 4.85
C PHE A 114 -4.85 12.34 5.69
N ALA A 115 -5.77 12.71 6.55
CA ALA A 115 -6.37 11.75 7.48
C ALA A 115 -7.90 11.85 7.57
N ALA A 116 -8.52 12.99 7.24
CA ALA A 116 -9.94 13.18 7.42
C ALA A 116 -10.72 12.79 6.17
N VAL A 117 -11.71 11.92 6.33
CA VAL A 117 -12.69 11.58 5.30
C VAL A 117 -14.06 12.05 5.78
N PHE A 118 -14.58 13.04 5.09
CA PHE A 118 -15.89 13.64 5.34
C PHE A 118 -16.95 12.87 4.57
N LEU A 119 -18.04 12.53 5.23
CA LEU A 119 -19.15 11.77 4.66
C LEU A 119 -20.44 12.58 4.69
N TRP A 120 -21.21 12.53 3.62
CA TRP A 120 -22.48 13.24 3.57
C TRP A 120 -23.59 12.41 2.84
N PRO A 121 -24.78 12.27 3.45
CA PRO A 121 -25.12 12.53 4.86
C PRO A 121 -24.20 11.84 5.86
N GLU A 122 -24.17 12.34 7.10
CA GLU A 122 -23.34 11.75 8.15
C GLU A 122 -23.85 10.36 8.53
N PRO A 123 -23.02 9.31 8.53
CA PRO A 123 -23.48 7.95 8.81
C PRO A 123 -23.92 7.79 10.26
N ALA A 124 -24.95 6.98 10.47
CA ALA A 124 -25.52 6.65 11.77
C ALA A 124 -25.40 5.14 12.07
N GLY A 125 -24.27 4.53 11.73
CA GLY A 125 -23.98 3.10 11.94
C GLY A 125 -23.93 2.26 10.67
N GLN A 126 -24.02 2.88 9.49
CA GLN A 126 -23.90 2.17 8.22
C GLN A 126 -22.47 1.62 8.03
N VAL A 127 -22.36 0.55 7.25
CA VAL A 127 -21.06 -0.02 6.89
C VAL A 127 -20.43 0.79 5.77
N ILE A 128 -19.34 1.45 6.08
CA ILE A 128 -18.52 2.17 5.10
C ILE A 128 -17.38 1.27 4.65
N THR A 129 -17.17 1.19 3.35
CA THR A 129 -16.03 0.51 2.73
C THR A 129 -15.17 1.55 2.04
N LEU A 130 -13.90 1.63 2.41
CA LEU A 130 -12.90 2.44 1.72
C LEU A 130 -12.01 1.52 0.86
N GLN A 131 -11.86 1.89 -0.40
CA GLN A 131 -10.85 1.34 -1.27
C GLN A 131 -9.65 2.29 -1.25
N THR A 132 -8.55 1.80 -0.72
CA THR A 132 -7.33 2.58 -0.54
C THR A 132 -6.21 2.02 -1.40
N ARG A 133 -5.33 2.91 -1.84
CA ARG A 133 -4.12 2.58 -2.57
C ARG A 133 -2.91 2.99 -1.76
N SER A 134 -2.04 2.03 -1.47
CA SER A 134 -0.76 2.28 -0.83
C SER A 134 0.39 1.85 -1.72
N THR A 135 1.48 2.59 -1.67
CA THR A 135 2.73 2.16 -2.29
C THR A 135 3.40 1.12 -1.42
N VAL A 136 4.01 0.11 -2.02
CA VAL A 136 4.93 -0.77 -1.30
C VAL A 136 6.25 0.00 -1.18
N SER A 137 6.50 0.55 0.00
CA SER A 137 7.68 1.40 0.24
C SER A 137 8.87 0.61 0.77
N GLU A 138 8.63 -0.50 1.47
CA GLU A 138 9.68 -1.26 2.15
C GLU A 138 9.22 -2.70 2.44
N PHE A 139 10.14 -3.65 2.35
CA PHE A 139 9.99 -5.00 2.88
C PHE A 139 10.55 -5.02 4.29
N ALA A 140 9.70 -5.23 5.29
CA ALA A 140 10.07 -5.13 6.70
C ALA A 140 11.11 -6.17 7.13
N ASP A 141 10.99 -7.39 6.61
CA ASP A 141 11.87 -8.51 6.94
C ASP A 141 11.89 -9.57 5.81
N GLN A 142 12.61 -10.67 6.06
CA GLN A 142 12.80 -11.77 5.11
C GLN A 142 11.69 -12.84 5.20
N THR A 143 10.81 -12.76 6.19
CA THR A 143 9.83 -13.81 6.52
C THR A 143 8.39 -13.41 6.24
N THR A 144 8.12 -12.10 6.18
CA THR A 144 6.78 -11.59 5.87
C THR A 144 6.44 -11.83 4.41
N ASP A 145 5.31 -12.49 4.17
CA ASP A 145 4.78 -12.69 2.83
C ASP A 145 4.11 -11.41 2.31
N TYR A 146 4.55 -10.99 1.14
CA TYR A 146 3.98 -9.85 0.42
C TYR A 146 3.27 -10.35 -0.83
N THR A 147 2.00 -9.98 -0.98
CA THR A 147 1.26 -10.23 -2.21
C THR A 147 1.62 -9.16 -3.23
N LEU A 148 2.43 -9.53 -4.21
CA LEU A 148 2.80 -8.66 -5.32
C LEU A 148 1.92 -8.96 -6.55
N PRO A 149 1.68 -7.97 -7.42
CA PRO A 149 1.06 -8.24 -8.72
C PRO A 149 1.86 -9.24 -9.56
N ASP A 150 1.19 -9.94 -10.47
CA ASP A 150 1.80 -10.94 -11.33
C ASP A 150 3.01 -10.37 -12.10
N GLY A 151 4.11 -11.12 -12.07
CA GLY A 151 5.36 -10.74 -12.74
C GLY A 151 6.29 -9.79 -11.98
N TRP A 152 5.80 -9.11 -10.93
CA TRP A 152 6.63 -8.15 -10.18
C TRP A 152 7.75 -8.83 -9.37
N ALA A 153 7.48 -9.98 -8.78
CA ALA A 153 8.53 -10.73 -8.05
C ALA A 153 9.71 -11.07 -8.98
N ASN A 154 9.42 -11.53 -10.20
CA ASN A 154 10.42 -11.83 -11.22
C ASN A 154 11.16 -10.56 -11.69
N ALA A 155 10.45 -9.44 -11.91
CA ALA A 155 11.06 -8.18 -12.32
C ALA A 155 11.99 -7.62 -11.23
N LEU A 156 11.55 -7.65 -9.96
CA LEU A 156 12.36 -7.22 -8.82
C LEU A 156 13.59 -8.12 -8.63
N GLY A 157 13.44 -9.46 -8.77
CA GLY A 157 14.56 -10.39 -8.71
C GLY A 157 15.62 -10.11 -9.79
N ALA A 158 15.19 -9.88 -11.03
CA ALA A 158 16.09 -9.53 -12.13
C ALA A 158 16.78 -8.16 -11.91
N ALA A 159 16.05 -7.14 -11.48
CA ALA A 159 16.61 -5.82 -11.19
C ALA A 159 17.56 -5.84 -9.98
N LEU A 160 17.24 -6.62 -8.96
CA LEU A 160 18.10 -6.83 -7.79
C LEU A 160 19.39 -7.54 -8.19
N ALA A 161 19.34 -8.59 -9.02
CA ALA A 161 20.51 -9.29 -9.53
C ALA A 161 21.54 -8.35 -10.18
N VAL A 162 21.08 -7.41 -11.02
CA VAL A 162 21.97 -6.41 -11.62
C VAL A 162 22.66 -5.53 -10.57
N ARG A 163 22.00 -5.23 -9.45
CA ARG A 163 22.55 -4.36 -8.40
C ARG A 163 23.51 -5.07 -7.44
N ILE A 164 23.30 -6.36 -7.21
CA ILE A 164 24.17 -7.14 -6.32
C ILE A 164 25.37 -7.71 -7.08
N ALA A 165 25.26 -7.99 -8.38
CA ALA A 165 26.31 -8.58 -9.19
C ALA A 165 27.70 -7.91 -9.05
N PRO A 166 27.86 -6.58 -9.10
CA PRO A 166 29.18 -5.94 -8.96
C PRO A 166 29.84 -6.20 -7.61
N ASN A 167 29.04 -6.33 -6.55
CA ASN A 167 29.57 -6.57 -5.19
C ASN A 167 29.90 -8.05 -4.93
N ILE A 168 29.30 -8.94 -5.71
CA ILE A 168 29.44 -10.40 -5.57
C ILE A 168 30.53 -10.94 -6.50
N LEU A 169 30.61 -10.42 -7.73
CA LEU A 169 31.54 -10.88 -8.77
C LEU A 169 32.94 -10.26 -8.63
N GLY A 170 33.10 -9.22 -7.82
CA GLY A 170 34.38 -8.53 -7.59
C GLY A 170 35.18 -9.03 -6.39
N GLN A 171 34.75 -10.14 -5.73
CA GLN A 171 35.47 -10.77 -4.60
C GLN A 171 36.20 -12.02 -5.04
#